data_3abc1d8d8455cb5ca997b13adf9b6cd1
#
_entry.id   3abc1d8d8455cb5ca997b13adf9b6cd1
#
_cell.length_a   1.000
_cell.length_b   1.000
_cell.length_c   1.000
_cell.angle_alpha   90.00
_cell.angle_beta   90.00
_cell.angle_gamma   90.00
#
_symmetry.space_group_name_H-M   'P 1'
#
loop_
_entity.id
_entity.type
_entity.pdbx_description
1 polymer ?
#
loop_
_entity_poly.entity_id
_entity_poly.type
_entity_poly.pdbx_seq_one_letter_code
_entity_poly.pdbx_strand_id
1 'polypeptide(L)'
;VTVASFRSVVIDCPDPPALARFYAGIVGGTPDDDDPDWVVLFVPGGPRIAFQRVPGLTPPEWPRSDRNAQQFHLDFDGGTTWEEIDKAEAKVLELGARLLHAEDKEDFRVYADPAGHPFCLCRIDPM
;
A
#
# COMPACT_ATOMS: atom_id res chain seq x y z
N VAL A 1 -1.42 -30.98 -0.54
CA VAL A 1 -0.15 -30.71 -1.23
C VAL A 1 -0.25 -29.42 -2.01
N THR A 2 0.66 -28.52 -1.78
CA THR A 2 0.70 -27.24 -2.48
C THR A 2 1.70 -27.30 -3.63
N VAL A 3 1.49 -26.47 -4.65
CA VAL A 3 2.35 -26.44 -5.85
C VAL A 3 3.53 -25.50 -5.64
N ALA A 4 3.34 -24.39 -4.90
CA ALA A 4 4.35 -23.34 -4.76
C ALA A 4 4.13 -22.60 -3.46
N SER A 5 5.08 -21.75 -3.09
CA SER A 5 4.96 -20.86 -1.94
C SER A 5 4.87 -19.41 -2.41
N PHE A 6 4.18 -18.60 -1.63
CA PHE A 6 4.01 -17.18 -1.94
C PHE A 6 5.33 -16.43 -1.78
N ARG A 7 5.72 -15.63 -2.78
CA ARG A 7 6.96 -14.84 -2.73
C ARG A 7 6.69 -13.38 -2.43
N SER A 8 5.94 -12.71 -3.30
CA SER A 8 5.79 -11.26 -3.21
C SER A 8 4.56 -10.76 -3.94
N VAL A 9 4.07 -9.60 -3.51
CA VAL A 9 3.18 -8.75 -4.31
C VAL A 9 4.08 -7.80 -5.09
N VAL A 10 3.83 -7.64 -6.38
CA VAL A 10 4.59 -6.72 -7.24
C VAL A 10 3.70 -5.55 -7.62
N ILE A 11 4.20 -4.34 -7.39
CA ILE A 11 3.48 -3.09 -7.66
C ILE A 11 4.21 -2.34 -8.77
N ASP A 12 3.50 -2.01 -9.83
CA ASP A 12 4.03 -1.19 -10.92
C ASP A 12 4.04 0.28 -10.48
N CYS A 13 5.12 0.99 -10.79
CA CYS A 13 5.23 2.41 -10.41
C CYS A 13 6.33 3.10 -11.23
N PRO A 14 6.26 4.44 -11.36
CA PRO A 14 7.31 5.18 -12.07
C PRO A 14 8.65 5.23 -11.32
N ASP A 15 8.62 5.20 -9.99
CA ASP A 15 9.81 5.39 -9.14
C ASP A 15 9.83 4.33 -8.03
N PRO A 16 10.36 3.12 -8.31
CA PRO A 16 10.39 2.04 -7.32
C PRO A 16 11.10 2.39 -6.01
N PRO A 17 12.28 3.04 -5.99
CA PRO A 17 12.91 3.38 -4.71
C PRO A 17 12.04 4.29 -3.85
N ALA A 18 11.39 5.28 -4.44
CA ALA A 18 10.52 6.21 -3.69
C ALA A 18 9.30 5.49 -3.12
N LEU A 19 8.65 4.65 -3.93
CA LEU A 19 7.45 3.94 -3.46
C LEU A 19 7.82 2.89 -2.40
N ALA A 20 8.96 2.23 -2.55
CA ALA A 20 9.43 1.28 -1.53
C ALA A 20 9.69 1.97 -0.19
N ARG A 21 10.26 3.18 -0.20
CA ARG A 21 10.45 3.96 1.04
C ARG A 21 9.12 4.35 1.67
N PHE A 22 8.13 4.69 0.85
CA PHE A 22 6.79 4.99 1.35
C PHE A 22 6.23 3.80 2.12
N TYR A 23 6.22 2.61 1.52
CA TYR A 23 5.68 1.41 2.18
C TYR A 23 6.55 0.96 3.37
N ALA A 24 7.87 1.15 3.30
CA ALA A 24 8.73 0.89 4.45
C ALA A 24 8.36 1.77 5.65
N GLY A 25 7.88 2.99 5.40
CA GLY A 25 7.37 3.86 6.46
C GLY A 25 6.08 3.36 7.09
N ILE A 26 5.33 2.51 6.38
CA ILE A 26 4.08 1.93 6.90
C ILE A 26 4.33 0.61 7.63
N VAL A 27 5.05 -0.30 7.00
CA VAL A 27 5.16 -1.70 7.49
C VAL A 27 6.54 -2.04 8.02
N GLY A 28 7.49 -1.12 7.93
CA GLY A 28 8.87 -1.38 8.36
C GLY A 28 9.68 -2.08 7.28
N GLY A 29 10.87 -2.51 7.63
CA GLY A 29 11.78 -3.17 6.70
C GLY A 29 12.68 -2.18 5.99
N THR A 30 13.63 -2.72 5.23
CA THR A 30 14.60 -1.94 4.46
C THR A 30 14.49 -2.34 3.00
N PRO A 31 14.30 -1.37 2.09
CA PRO A 31 14.28 -1.68 0.66
C PRO A 31 15.66 -2.11 0.16
N ASP A 32 15.69 -3.13 -0.69
CA ASP A 32 16.86 -3.48 -1.48
C ASP A 32 16.71 -2.80 -2.84
N ASP A 33 17.45 -1.72 -3.04
CA ASP A 33 17.36 -0.86 -4.22
C ASP A 33 18.63 -0.89 -5.08
N ASP A 34 19.41 -1.97 -5.02
CA ASP A 34 20.60 -2.14 -5.88
C ASP A 34 20.24 -2.01 -7.35
N ASP A 35 19.08 -2.52 -7.74
CA ASP A 35 18.50 -2.27 -9.07
C ASP A 35 17.31 -1.29 -8.89
N PRO A 36 17.45 -0.04 -9.35
CA PRO A 36 16.37 0.94 -9.17
C PRO A 36 15.10 0.65 -9.99
N ASP A 37 15.16 -0.27 -10.93
CA ASP A 37 14.02 -0.66 -11.74
C ASP A 37 13.24 -1.82 -11.13
N TRP A 38 13.82 -2.48 -10.14
CA TRP A 38 13.20 -3.59 -9.42
C TRP A 38 13.65 -3.57 -7.97
N VAL A 39 12.86 -2.97 -7.11
CA VAL A 39 13.17 -2.81 -5.69
C VAL A 39 12.33 -3.79 -4.87
N VAL A 40 12.95 -4.42 -3.89
CA VAL A 40 12.26 -5.38 -3.00
C VAL A 40 12.27 -4.85 -1.58
N LEU A 41 11.09 -4.81 -0.96
CA LEU A 41 10.93 -4.50 0.45
C LEU A 41 10.66 -5.81 1.20
N PHE A 42 11.55 -6.15 2.13
CA PHE A 42 11.38 -7.31 2.98
C PHE A 42 10.57 -6.90 4.22
N VAL A 43 9.27 -7.21 4.18
CA VAL A 43 8.34 -6.82 5.25
C VAL A 43 8.55 -7.73 6.45
N PRO A 44 8.84 -7.19 7.66
CA PRO A 44 9.01 -8.02 8.84
C PRO A 44 7.75 -8.87 9.11
N GLY A 45 7.94 -10.20 9.20
CA GLY A 45 6.86 -11.12 9.50
C GLY A 45 5.85 -11.34 8.38
N GLY A 46 6.08 -10.78 7.22
CA GLY A 46 5.14 -10.86 6.12
C GLY A 46 5.77 -11.22 4.79
N PRO A 47 4.97 -11.30 3.72
CA PRO A 47 5.51 -11.47 2.39
C PRO A 47 6.24 -10.21 1.93
N ARG A 48 7.11 -10.37 0.93
CA ARG A 48 7.80 -9.23 0.33
C ARG A 48 6.84 -8.40 -0.49
N ILE A 49 7.16 -7.11 -0.62
CA ILE A 49 6.54 -6.25 -1.62
C ILE A 49 7.64 -5.83 -2.58
N ALA A 50 7.44 -6.08 -3.88
CA ALA A 50 8.38 -5.66 -4.90
C ALA A 50 7.78 -4.52 -5.71
N PHE A 51 8.65 -3.68 -6.28
CA PHE A 51 8.25 -2.49 -7.01
C PHE A 51 8.96 -2.52 -8.36
N GLN A 52 8.16 -2.59 -9.42
CA GLN A 52 8.66 -2.69 -10.78
C GLN A 52 8.48 -1.35 -11.49
N ARG A 53 9.54 -0.88 -12.14
CA ARG A 53 9.47 0.38 -12.86
C ARG A 53 8.62 0.27 -14.11
N VAL A 54 7.61 1.14 -14.21
CA VAL A 54 6.75 1.29 -15.38
C VAL A 54 6.66 2.79 -15.66
N PRO A 55 7.53 3.33 -16.54
CA PRO A 55 7.46 4.75 -16.89
C PRO A 55 6.12 5.05 -17.56
N GLY A 56 5.52 6.16 -17.18
CA GLY A 56 4.24 6.56 -17.78
C GLY A 56 3.05 5.74 -17.31
N LEU A 57 3.17 5.05 -16.18
CA LEU A 57 2.04 4.33 -15.60
C LEU A 57 0.83 5.23 -15.45
N THR A 58 -0.33 4.78 -15.94
CA THR A 58 -1.60 5.44 -15.67
C THR A 58 -2.14 4.93 -14.34
N PRO A 59 -2.25 5.80 -13.31
CA PRO A 59 -2.76 5.35 -12.00
C PRO A 59 -4.20 4.88 -12.11
N PRO A 60 -4.62 3.94 -11.22
CA PRO A 60 -6.03 3.57 -11.16
C PRO A 60 -6.88 4.76 -10.72
N GLU A 61 -8.14 4.76 -11.18
CA GLU A 61 -9.13 5.78 -10.81
C GLU A 61 -10.13 5.15 -9.84
N TRP A 62 -9.85 5.27 -8.56
CA TRP A 62 -10.75 4.77 -7.54
C TRP A 62 -11.87 5.78 -7.29
N PRO A 63 -13.14 5.38 -7.15
CA PRO A 63 -13.68 4.02 -7.08
C PRO A 63 -14.23 3.49 -8.41
N ARG A 64 -13.78 3.99 -9.53
CA ARG A 64 -14.31 3.59 -10.83
C ARG A 64 -14.12 2.11 -11.09
N SER A 65 -15.07 1.52 -11.81
CA SER A 65 -15.02 0.12 -12.22
C SER A 65 -15.17 -0.08 -13.72
N ASP A 66 -15.35 1.01 -14.47
CA ASP A 66 -15.59 0.96 -15.91
C ASP A 66 -14.32 1.20 -16.74
N ARG A 67 -13.32 1.86 -16.16
CA ARG A 67 -12.01 2.05 -16.80
C ARG A 67 -10.97 2.42 -15.74
N ASN A 68 -9.71 2.07 -15.99
CA ASN A 68 -8.59 2.34 -15.07
C ASN A 68 -8.91 1.92 -13.65
N ALA A 69 -9.72 0.87 -13.48
CA ALA A 69 -10.09 0.37 -12.16
C ALA A 69 -8.88 -0.28 -11.51
N GLN A 70 -8.83 -0.22 -10.17
CA GLN A 70 -7.84 -1.01 -9.45
C GLN A 70 -8.06 -2.50 -9.76
N GLN A 71 -6.99 -3.25 -9.91
CA GLN A 71 -7.08 -4.69 -10.10
C GLN A 71 -7.17 -5.39 -8.74
N PHE A 72 -6.43 -4.91 -7.77
CA PHE A 72 -6.47 -5.31 -6.36
C PHE A 72 -5.80 -4.20 -5.56
N HIS A 73 -5.91 -4.27 -4.23
CA HIS A 73 -5.31 -3.28 -3.33
C HIS A 73 -4.77 -3.98 -2.08
N LEU A 74 -3.97 -3.26 -1.31
CA LEU A 74 -3.44 -3.76 -0.05
C LEU A 74 -4.27 -3.21 1.11
N ASP A 75 -4.52 -4.07 2.10
CA ASP A 75 -5.11 -3.68 3.37
C ASP A 75 -4.05 -3.76 4.45
N PHE A 76 -3.97 -2.73 5.28
CA PHE A 76 -3.09 -2.71 6.45
C PHE A 76 -3.93 -2.50 7.70
N ASP A 77 -3.61 -3.24 8.75
CA ASP A 77 -4.25 -3.03 10.06
C ASP A 77 -3.62 -1.81 10.72
N GLY A 78 -4.43 -0.79 10.94
CA GLY A 78 -3.96 0.48 11.51
C GLY A 78 -4.18 0.62 13.01
N GLY A 79 -4.92 -0.29 13.62
CA GLY A 79 -5.22 -0.26 15.04
C GLY A 79 -6.62 -0.75 15.33
N THR A 80 -6.99 -0.76 16.61
CA THR A 80 -8.31 -1.23 17.07
C THR A 80 -9.26 -0.09 17.41
N THR A 81 -8.75 1.12 17.58
CA THR A 81 -9.55 2.30 17.91
C THR A 81 -9.44 3.35 16.80
N TRP A 82 -10.45 4.21 16.70
CA TRP A 82 -10.39 5.30 15.74
C TRP A 82 -9.30 6.31 16.06
N GLU A 83 -8.93 6.45 17.33
CA GLU A 83 -7.78 7.27 17.70
C GLU A 83 -6.48 6.71 17.09
N GLU A 84 -6.31 5.39 17.13
CA GLU A 84 -5.14 4.75 16.48
C GLU A 84 -5.18 4.90 14.98
N ILE A 85 -6.35 4.77 14.35
CA ILE A 85 -6.52 4.98 12.91
C ILE A 85 -6.20 6.43 12.53
N ASP A 86 -6.65 7.40 13.34
CA ASP A 86 -6.33 8.81 13.09
C ASP A 86 -4.81 9.06 13.12
N LYS A 87 -4.10 8.42 14.04
CA LYS A 87 -2.63 8.52 14.11
C LYS A 87 -1.99 7.87 12.89
N ALA A 88 -2.47 6.69 12.50
CA ALA A 88 -1.97 6.01 11.30
C ALA A 88 -2.23 6.85 10.04
N GLU A 89 -3.42 7.45 9.93
CA GLU A 89 -3.74 8.35 8.82
C GLU A 89 -2.77 9.53 8.76
N ALA A 90 -2.54 10.20 9.87
CA ALA A 90 -1.60 11.32 9.91
C ALA A 90 -0.22 10.91 9.39
N LYS A 91 0.22 9.69 9.74
CA LYS A 91 1.51 9.17 9.31
C LYS A 91 1.55 8.87 7.82
N VAL A 92 0.54 8.20 7.26
CA VAL A 92 0.54 7.89 5.83
C VAL A 92 0.41 9.16 4.98
N LEU A 93 -0.34 10.16 5.46
CA LEU A 93 -0.43 11.45 4.76
C LEU A 93 0.92 12.19 4.79
N GLU A 94 1.64 12.14 5.92
CA GLU A 94 2.99 12.70 6.02
C GLU A 94 3.95 12.01 5.05
N LEU A 95 3.81 10.70 4.85
CA LEU A 95 4.65 9.92 3.93
C LEU A 95 4.32 10.18 2.46
N GLY A 96 3.20 10.81 2.15
CA GLY A 96 2.83 11.18 0.80
C GLY A 96 1.54 10.55 0.27
N ALA A 97 0.78 9.88 1.11
CA ALA A 97 -0.53 9.35 0.71
C ALA A 97 -1.56 10.46 0.59
N ARG A 98 -2.65 10.15 -0.10
CA ARG A 98 -3.79 11.04 -0.27
C ARG A 98 -5.05 10.29 0.13
N LEU A 99 -5.90 10.91 0.97
CA LEU A 99 -7.17 10.30 1.37
C LEU A 99 -8.14 10.27 0.20
N LEU A 100 -8.72 9.11 -0.09
CA LEU A 100 -9.74 8.94 -1.12
C LEU A 100 -11.14 8.75 -0.55
N HIS A 101 -11.26 8.07 0.60
CA HIS A 101 -12.57 7.73 1.15
C HIS A 101 -12.48 7.44 2.64
N ALA A 102 -13.41 8.04 3.41
CA ALA A 102 -13.56 7.76 4.83
C ALA A 102 -15.03 7.98 5.20
N GLU A 103 -15.64 6.97 5.79
CA GLU A 103 -17.01 7.05 6.29
C GLU A 103 -17.11 6.46 7.70
N ASP A 104 -17.92 7.07 8.54
CA ASP A 104 -18.02 6.71 9.96
C ASP A 104 -18.58 5.30 10.19
N LYS A 105 -19.30 4.76 9.21
CA LYS A 105 -19.94 3.45 9.32
C LYS A 105 -19.07 2.29 8.90
N GLU A 106 -17.89 2.58 8.34
CA GLU A 106 -17.01 1.58 7.79
C GLU A 106 -15.79 1.42 8.67
N ASP A 107 -15.25 0.20 8.73
CA ASP A 107 -14.07 -0.11 9.54
C ASP A 107 -12.76 0.07 8.76
N PHE A 108 -12.78 0.87 7.70
CA PHE A 108 -11.60 1.13 6.87
C PHE A 108 -11.65 2.52 6.27
N ARG A 109 -10.48 3.01 5.87
CA ARG A 109 -10.32 4.22 5.06
C ARG A 109 -9.44 3.91 3.87
N VAL A 110 -9.74 4.53 2.73
CA VAL A 110 -9.02 4.29 1.48
C VAL A 110 -8.13 5.49 1.15
N TYR A 111 -6.90 5.20 0.75
CA TYR A 111 -5.88 6.18 0.40
C TYR A 111 -5.27 5.83 -0.95
N ALA A 112 -4.73 6.83 -1.64
CA ALA A 112 -3.84 6.60 -2.77
C ALA A 112 -2.40 6.71 -2.29
N ASP A 113 -1.54 5.78 -2.71
CA ASP A 113 -0.10 5.90 -2.47
C ASP A 113 0.51 6.95 -3.42
N PRO A 114 1.81 7.30 -3.30
CA PRO A 114 2.41 8.30 -4.19
C PRO A 114 2.39 7.95 -5.68
N ALA A 115 2.22 6.68 -6.04
CA ALA A 115 2.06 6.26 -7.43
C ALA A 115 0.59 6.24 -7.87
N GLY A 116 -0.34 6.45 -6.94
CA GLY A 116 -1.77 6.48 -7.21
C GLY A 116 -2.50 5.17 -6.96
N HIS A 117 -1.82 4.12 -6.46
CA HIS A 117 -2.50 2.87 -6.13
C HIS A 117 -3.29 3.00 -4.83
N PRO A 118 -4.54 2.51 -4.81
CA PRO A 118 -5.32 2.49 -3.57
C PRO A 118 -4.77 1.49 -2.56
N PHE A 119 -4.84 1.87 -1.29
CA PHE A 119 -4.64 0.96 -0.16
C PHE A 119 -5.56 1.39 0.98
N CYS A 120 -5.79 0.50 1.92
CA CYS A 120 -6.67 0.77 3.05
C CYS A 120 -5.92 0.69 4.37
N LEU A 121 -6.32 1.55 5.30
CA LEU A 121 -6.08 1.34 6.72
C LEU A 121 -7.35 0.78 7.31
N CYS A 122 -7.25 -0.38 7.92
CA CYS A 122 -8.37 -1.10 8.49
C CYS A 122 -8.32 -1.06 10.01
N ARG A 123 -9.49 -0.87 10.62
CA ARG A 123 -9.62 -0.97 12.06
C ARG A 123 -9.86 -2.44 12.40
N ILE A 124 -9.02 -2.98 13.28
CA ILE A 124 -9.16 -4.36 13.74
C ILE A 124 -10.33 -4.42 14.71
N ASP A 125 -11.27 -5.33 14.45
CA ASP A 125 -12.38 -5.54 15.37
C ASP A 125 -11.86 -6.14 16.68
N PRO A 126 -12.02 -5.46 17.82
CA PRO A 126 -11.61 -6.01 19.10
C PRO A 126 -12.64 -7.07 19.53
N MET A 127 -12.33 -8.28 19.28
CA MET A 127 -13.19 -9.42 19.66
C MET A 127 -13.23 -9.60 21.16
#